data_3108733fbd4f1ab5de351acdea844c1c
#
_entry.id   3108733fbd4f1ab5de351acdea844c1c
#
_cell.length_a   1.000
_cell.length_b   1.000
_cell.length_c   1.000
_cell.angle_alpha   90.00
_cell.angle_beta   90.00
_cell.angle_gamma   90.00
#
_symmetry.space_group_name_H-M   'P 1'
#
loop_
_entity.id
_entity.type
_entity.pdbx_description
1 polymer ?
#
loop_
_entity_poly.entity_id
_entity_poly.type
_entity_poly.pdbx_seq_one_letter_code
_entity_poly.pdbx_strand_id
1 'polypeptide(L)'
;MTGFPRISAARDSIVTASDPHPALGRTLSRIAFGSCAESSKPQPVWDAVLARKNDLFVFLGDNVYGDTRDPAVLAAKYAELAAQPGFARLRETTPVAAIWDDHDYGENDAGADYPMKEASRKVFLDFWREPAGSPRRQRDGVYASYLVGEPGRRVQLILPDLRYNRTPLTPMELNGADYDAWARARVAAGLPQPGPYVRNPDPKATMLGERQWQWLARQLEVPAELRLFASSVQVLADFTGWEAWANFARDQQRLFDLIRRKRASGVLFLSGDIHYAELSKLDVNVPYPLWDLTSSGLTEEWRVPTPNSNRASEVVADANFGFVDVNWRGDATRLAIGIVDAGGETRMSWEIPLASLRAPA
;
A
#
# COMPACT_ATOMS: atom_id res chain seq x y z
N MET A 1 -10.89 14.27 61.30
CA MET A 1 -10.18 13.25 60.48
C MET A 1 -11.11 12.86 59.37
N THR A 2 -10.99 13.52 58.24
CA THR A 2 -11.82 13.30 57.04
C THR A 2 -10.97 12.63 55.99
N GLY A 3 -11.26 11.34 55.77
CA GLY A 3 -10.55 10.53 54.77
C GLY A 3 -10.95 10.93 53.34
N PHE A 4 -9.99 11.30 52.51
CA PHE A 4 -10.19 11.47 51.08
C PHE A 4 -10.34 10.08 50.42
N PRO A 5 -11.27 9.89 49.49
CA PRO A 5 -11.36 8.64 48.73
C PRO A 5 -10.18 8.55 47.78
N ARG A 6 -9.46 7.43 47.83
CA ARG A 6 -8.46 7.07 46.80
C ARG A 6 -9.16 6.85 45.46
N ILE A 7 -8.89 7.73 44.51
CA ILE A 7 -9.26 7.51 43.14
C ILE A 7 -8.39 6.34 42.63
N SER A 8 -9.01 5.19 42.48
CA SER A 8 -8.44 4.05 41.74
C SER A 8 -8.25 4.50 40.29
N ALA A 9 -7.00 4.70 39.87
CA ALA A 9 -6.66 4.84 38.49
C ALA A 9 -6.95 3.49 37.81
N ALA A 10 -8.10 3.40 37.16
CA ALA A 10 -8.34 2.37 36.17
C ALA A 10 -7.21 2.50 35.14
N ARG A 11 -6.30 1.56 35.13
CA ARG A 11 -5.38 1.36 34.00
C ARG A 11 -6.27 0.98 32.83
N ASP A 12 -6.56 1.94 31.97
CA ASP A 12 -7.05 1.67 30.64
C ASP A 12 -6.04 0.75 29.97
N SER A 13 -6.35 -0.53 29.98
CA SER A 13 -5.72 -1.50 29.10
C SER A 13 -6.12 -1.09 27.69
N ILE A 14 -5.31 -0.21 27.09
CA ILE A 14 -5.40 0.09 25.66
C ILE A 14 -5.04 -1.21 24.98
N VAL A 15 -6.05 -2.03 24.72
CA VAL A 15 -5.94 -3.18 23.82
C VAL A 15 -5.56 -2.58 22.48
N THR A 16 -4.32 -2.81 22.06
CA THR A 16 -3.82 -2.54 20.71
C THR A 16 -4.44 -3.55 19.77
N ALA A 17 -5.77 -3.52 19.65
CA ALA A 17 -6.48 -4.45 18.81
C ALA A 17 -6.30 -4.04 17.35
N SER A 18 -5.79 -4.95 16.54
CA SER A 18 -5.96 -4.92 15.09
C SER A 18 -7.45 -4.96 14.76
N ASP A 19 -7.83 -4.36 13.65
CA ASP A 19 -9.21 -4.38 13.19
C ASP A 19 -9.65 -5.83 12.89
N PRO A 20 -10.88 -6.25 13.20
CA PRO A 20 -11.36 -7.56 12.80
C PRO A 20 -11.59 -7.59 11.28
N HIS A 21 -11.07 -8.60 10.60
CA HIS A 21 -11.37 -8.85 9.19
C HIS A 21 -12.34 -10.03 9.09
N PRO A 22 -13.54 -9.85 8.52
CA PRO A 22 -14.61 -10.85 8.60
C PRO A 22 -14.30 -12.19 7.92
N ALA A 23 -13.35 -12.21 6.99
CA ALA A 23 -12.99 -13.41 6.21
C ALA A 23 -11.63 -14.03 6.58
N LEU A 24 -10.86 -13.45 7.51
CA LEU A 24 -9.51 -13.93 7.83
C LEU A 24 -9.49 -14.65 9.17
N GLY A 25 -9.58 -15.99 9.12
CA GLY A 25 -9.62 -16.85 10.31
C GLY A 25 -8.51 -17.91 10.41
N ARG A 26 -7.60 -17.96 9.42
CA ARG A 26 -6.52 -18.96 9.37
C ARG A 26 -5.17 -18.33 9.10
N THR A 27 -4.10 -19.06 9.43
CA THR A 27 -2.73 -18.65 9.09
C THR A 27 -2.60 -18.40 7.59
N LEU A 28 -2.03 -17.25 7.24
CA LEU A 28 -1.75 -16.88 5.85
C LEU A 28 -0.40 -17.45 5.43
N SER A 29 -0.37 -18.10 4.28
CA SER A 29 0.84 -18.64 3.66
C SER A 29 1.01 -18.21 2.21
N ARG A 30 -0.08 -17.83 1.54
CA ARG A 30 -0.06 -17.42 0.13
C ARG A 30 -0.86 -16.14 -0.01
N ILE A 31 -0.17 -15.04 -0.18
CA ILE A 31 -0.75 -13.72 -0.33
C ILE A 31 -0.44 -13.22 -1.74
N ALA A 32 -1.43 -12.72 -2.46
CA ALA A 32 -1.24 -11.99 -3.70
C ALA A 32 -1.68 -10.53 -3.53
N PHE A 33 -1.14 -9.64 -4.34
CA PHE A 33 -1.46 -8.22 -4.29
C PHE A 33 -1.25 -7.54 -5.63
N GLY A 34 -1.85 -6.38 -5.81
CA GLY A 34 -1.66 -5.54 -6.98
C GLY A 34 -2.48 -4.27 -6.91
N SER A 35 -2.27 -3.37 -7.85
CA SER A 35 -2.97 -2.10 -8.02
C SER A 35 -3.20 -1.76 -9.50
N CYS A 36 -3.88 -0.66 -9.75
CA CYS A 36 -4.09 -0.09 -11.09
C CYS A 36 -4.93 -1.01 -11.99
N ALA A 37 -6.19 -1.17 -11.57
CA ALA A 37 -7.18 -2.02 -12.22
C ALA A 37 -8.27 -1.18 -12.92
N GLU A 38 -8.01 -0.69 -14.13
CA GLU A 38 -9.00 0.02 -14.93
C GLU A 38 -10.15 -0.92 -15.32
N SER A 39 -11.34 -0.65 -14.77
CA SER A 39 -12.50 -1.54 -14.85
C SER A 39 -13.07 -1.69 -16.29
N SER A 40 -12.82 -0.72 -17.16
CA SER A 40 -13.25 -0.75 -18.56
C SER A 40 -12.34 -1.59 -19.46
N LYS A 41 -11.14 -1.96 -19.01
CA LYS A 41 -10.19 -2.77 -19.77
C LYS A 41 -10.37 -4.27 -19.53
N PRO A 42 -9.98 -5.13 -20.51
CA PRO A 42 -9.86 -6.57 -20.26
C PRO A 42 -8.91 -6.86 -19.09
N GLN A 43 -9.28 -7.79 -18.22
CA GLN A 43 -8.53 -8.12 -17.01
C GLN A 43 -8.11 -9.60 -16.97
N PRO A 44 -7.28 -10.10 -17.92
CA PRO A 44 -6.89 -11.50 -17.98
C PRO A 44 -6.07 -11.96 -16.77
N VAL A 45 -5.48 -11.04 -16.03
CA VAL A 45 -4.66 -11.28 -14.83
C VAL A 45 -5.40 -12.11 -13.76
N TRP A 46 -6.73 -12.00 -13.69
CA TRP A 46 -7.52 -12.71 -12.68
C TRP A 46 -7.48 -14.23 -12.83
N ASP A 47 -7.32 -14.77 -14.03
CA ASP A 47 -7.19 -16.23 -14.21
C ASP A 47 -5.90 -16.75 -13.57
N ALA A 48 -4.79 -16.05 -13.72
CA ALA A 48 -3.52 -16.36 -13.07
C ALA A 48 -3.59 -16.19 -11.55
N VAL A 49 -4.22 -15.11 -11.06
CA VAL A 49 -4.44 -14.88 -9.62
C VAL A 49 -5.25 -16.01 -8.99
N LEU A 50 -6.35 -16.42 -9.64
CA LEU A 50 -7.22 -17.50 -9.16
C LEU A 50 -6.51 -18.86 -9.18
N ALA A 51 -5.71 -19.14 -10.21
CA ALA A 51 -4.95 -20.39 -10.34
C ALA A 51 -3.98 -20.62 -9.18
N ARG A 52 -3.45 -19.53 -8.56
CA ARG A 52 -2.55 -19.63 -7.41
C ARG A 52 -3.24 -20.08 -6.11
N LYS A 53 -4.58 -19.96 -5.99
CA LYS A 53 -5.35 -20.32 -4.76
C LYS A 53 -4.79 -19.58 -3.53
N ASN A 54 -4.78 -18.27 -3.58
CA ASN A 54 -4.25 -17.43 -2.50
C ASN A 54 -5.14 -17.49 -1.24
N ASP A 55 -4.53 -17.33 -0.07
CA ASP A 55 -5.24 -17.17 1.21
C ASP A 55 -5.81 -15.76 1.37
N LEU A 56 -5.22 -14.77 0.68
CA LEU A 56 -5.60 -13.36 0.70
C LEU A 56 -5.16 -12.70 -0.60
N PHE A 57 -5.99 -11.79 -1.13
CA PHE A 57 -5.59 -10.81 -2.13
C PHE A 57 -5.65 -9.40 -1.52
N VAL A 58 -4.61 -8.59 -1.74
CA VAL A 58 -4.51 -7.21 -1.24
C VAL A 58 -4.53 -6.24 -2.42
N PHE A 59 -5.54 -5.38 -2.45
CA PHE A 59 -5.62 -4.27 -3.39
C PHE A 59 -4.88 -3.06 -2.81
N LEU A 60 -3.93 -2.52 -3.58
CA LEU A 60 -3.04 -1.44 -3.16
C LEU A 60 -3.45 -0.06 -3.68
N GLY A 61 -4.70 0.11 -4.08
CA GLY A 61 -5.20 1.36 -4.65
C GLY A 61 -5.41 1.29 -6.15
N ASP A 62 -5.98 2.36 -6.71
CA ASP A 62 -6.44 2.41 -8.10
C ASP A 62 -7.26 1.19 -8.46
N ASN A 63 -8.16 0.87 -7.53
CA ASN A 63 -9.04 -0.27 -7.70
C ASN A 63 -10.05 -0.01 -8.84
N VAL A 64 -10.31 1.26 -9.10
CA VAL A 64 -11.07 1.81 -10.23
C VAL A 64 -10.53 3.20 -10.56
N TYR A 65 -10.76 3.66 -11.80
CA TYR A 65 -10.40 4.99 -12.27
C TYR A 65 -11.67 5.86 -12.32
N GLY A 66 -11.93 6.54 -11.20
CA GLY A 66 -13.09 7.40 -11.02
C GLY A 66 -12.87 8.79 -11.58
N ASP A 67 -11.77 9.43 -11.18
CA ASP A 67 -11.33 10.78 -11.58
C ASP A 67 -12.48 11.79 -11.60
N THR A 68 -13.27 11.83 -10.51
CA THR A 68 -14.54 12.52 -10.48
C THR A 68 -14.84 13.11 -9.12
N ARG A 69 -15.54 14.23 -9.11
CA ARG A 69 -16.18 14.83 -7.92
C ARG A 69 -17.61 14.36 -7.69
N ASP A 70 -18.14 13.50 -8.54
CA ASP A 70 -19.47 12.93 -8.38
C ASP A 70 -19.40 11.53 -7.75
N PRO A 71 -19.87 11.34 -6.50
CA PRO A 71 -19.85 10.04 -5.85
C PRO A 71 -20.67 8.97 -6.57
N ALA A 72 -21.67 9.37 -7.37
CA ALA A 72 -22.47 8.41 -8.16
C ALA A 72 -21.64 7.84 -9.31
N VAL A 73 -20.81 8.66 -9.96
CA VAL A 73 -19.86 8.20 -10.99
C VAL A 73 -18.84 7.25 -10.38
N LEU A 74 -18.24 7.60 -9.24
CA LEU A 74 -17.30 6.72 -8.55
C LEU A 74 -17.95 5.38 -8.16
N ALA A 75 -19.17 5.41 -7.63
CA ALA A 75 -19.91 4.19 -7.30
C ALA A 75 -20.22 3.34 -8.55
N ALA A 76 -20.51 3.96 -9.69
CA ALA A 76 -20.70 3.26 -10.97
C ALA A 76 -19.40 2.56 -11.43
N LYS A 77 -18.24 3.19 -11.27
CA LYS A 77 -16.95 2.58 -11.58
C LYS A 77 -16.67 1.35 -10.72
N TYR A 78 -16.96 1.42 -9.44
CA TYR A 78 -16.90 0.24 -8.57
C TYR A 78 -17.91 -0.85 -8.97
N ALA A 79 -19.09 -0.49 -9.45
CA ALA A 79 -20.05 -1.46 -9.98
C ALA A 79 -19.55 -2.12 -11.27
N GLU A 80 -18.85 -1.40 -12.14
CA GLU A 80 -18.16 -1.96 -13.32
C GLU A 80 -17.11 -3.00 -12.89
N LEU A 81 -16.28 -2.68 -11.91
CA LEU A 81 -15.30 -3.64 -11.36
C LEU A 81 -16.01 -4.88 -10.80
N ALA A 82 -17.10 -4.71 -10.03
CA ALA A 82 -17.86 -5.81 -9.49
C ALA A 82 -18.46 -6.74 -10.56
N ALA A 83 -18.74 -6.19 -11.74
CA ALA A 83 -19.28 -6.93 -12.89
C ALA A 83 -18.21 -7.69 -13.69
N GLN A 84 -16.91 -7.40 -13.49
CA GLN A 84 -15.82 -8.15 -14.12
C GLN A 84 -15.83 -9.61 -13.64
N PRO A 85 -15.97 -10.61 -14.55
CA PRO A 85 -16.15 -12.00 -14.14
C PRO A 85 -15.03 -12.56 -13.28
N GLY A 86 -13.77 -12.20 -13.62
CA GLY A 86 -12.61 -12.66 -12.87
C GLY A 86 -12.55 -12.07 -11.47
N PHE A 87 -12.84 -10.77 -11.31
CA PHE A 87 -12.94 -10.12 -10.01
C PHE A 87 -14.11 -10.66 -9.17
N ALA A 88 -15.26 -10.90 -9.77
CA ALA A 88 -16.39 -11.51 -9.07
C ALA A 88 -16.02 -12.89 -8.49
N ARG A 89 -15.38 -13.75 -9.29
CA ARG A 89 -14.86 -15.06 -8.83
C ARG A 89 -13.79 -14.92 -7.74
N LEU A 90 -12.91 -13.93 -7.83
CA LEU A 90 -11.93 -13.65 -6.77
C LEU A 90 -12.64 -13.38 -5.45
N ARG A 91 -13.63 -12.48 -5.43
CA ARG A 91 -14.39 -12.14 -4.22
C ARG A 91 -15.19 -13.29 -3.62
N GLU A 92 -15.59 -14.27 -4.44
CA GLU A 92 -16.30 -15.47 -3.98
C GLU A 92 -15.36 -16.50 -3.35
N THR A 93 -14.11 -16.57 -3.81
CA THR A 93 -13.21 -17.68 -3.49
C THR A 93 -12.04 -17.30 -2.61
N THR A 94 -11.70 -16.02 -2.53
CA THR A 94 -10.51 -15.52 -1.83
C THR A 94 -10.89 -14.32 -0.96
N PRO A 95 -10.51 -14.29 0.31
CA PRO A 95 -10.57 -13.08 1.13
C PRO A 95 -9.83 -11.93 0.47
N VAL A 96 -10.38 -10.72 0.57
CA VAL A 96 -9.77 -9.52 0.00
C VAL A 96 -9.63 -8.43 1.06
N ALA A 97 -8.50 -7.72 1.03
CA ALA A 97 -8.30 -6.47 1.75
C ALA A 97 -7.94 -5.39 0.75
N ALA A 98 -8.32 -4.14 1.02
CA ALA A 98 -8.10 -3.06 0.09
C ALA A 98 -7.76 -1.75 0.79
N ILE A 99 -6.93 -0.96 0.12
CA ILE A 99 -6.72 0.46 0.33
C ILE A 99 -7.05 1.19 -0.98
N TRP A 100 -7.32 2.46 -0.93
CA TRP A 100 -7.46 3.30 -2.13
C TRP A 100 -6.15 3.96 -2.52
N ASP A 101 -6.12 4.51 -3.76
CA ASP A 101 -5.16 5.51 -4.16
C ASP A 101 -5.92 6.70 -4.79
N ASP A 102 -5.29 7.56 -5.58
CA ASP A 102 -5.87 8.82 -6.06
C ASP A 102 -7.07 8.63 -6.99
N HIS A 103 -7.01 7.70 -7.94
CA HIS A 103 -8.08 7.47 -8.91
C HIS A 103 -9.37 6.94 -8.28
N ASP A 104 -9.31 6.16 -7.23
CA ASP A 104 -10.48 5.70 -6.49
C ASP A 104 -10.77 6.51 -5.21
N TYR A 105 -9.84 7.40 -4.82
CA TYR A 105 -10.09 8.44 -3.84
C TYR A 105 -10.85 9.61 -4.47
N GLY A 106 -10.53 9.99 -5.73
CA GLY A 106 -11.29 11.03 -6.41
C GLY A 106 -10.72 11.61 -7.68
N GLU A 107 -9.60 12.25 -7.66
CA GLU A 107 -8.94 12.90 -8.78
C GLU A 107 -7.46 12.55 -8.78
N ASN A 108 -6.86 12.47 -9.98
CA ASN A 108 -5.43 12.18 -10.15
C ASN A 108 -4.58 13.06 -9.22
N ASP A 109 -3.66 12.42 -8.51
CA ASP A 109 -2.74 13.04 -7.55
C ASP A 109 -3.42 13.79 -6.38
N ALA A 110 -4.71 13.60 -6.12
CA ALA A 110 -5.44 14.30 -5.08
C ALA A 110 -4.97 13.93 -3.66
N GLY A 111 -5.04 14.88 -2.75
CA GLY A 111 -4.65 14.76 -1.35
C GLY A 111 -5.70 15.33 -0.38
N ALA A 112 -5.25 15.90 0.74
CA ALA A 112 -6.11 16.40 1.81
C ALA A 112 -7.06 17.52 1.39
N ASP A 113 -6.74 18.24 0.34
CA ASP A 113 -7.52 19.35 -0.23
C ASP A 113 -8.66 18.90 -1.15
N TYR A 114 -8.75 17.60 -1.48
CA TYR A 114 -9.84 17.07 -2.29
C TYR A 114 -11.19 17.26 -1.58
N PRO A 115 -12.17 17.99 -2.21
CA PRO A 115 -13.37 18.41 -1.50
C PRO A 115 -14.38 17.29 -1.23
N MET A 116 -14.33 16.19 -2.02
CA MET A 116 -15.32 15.11 -1.93
C MET A 116 -14.85 13.90 -1.13
N LYS A 117 -13.72 14.00 -0.43
CA LYS A 117 -13.06 12.89 0.28
C LYS A 117 -13.97 12.09 1.22
N GLU A 118 -14.93 12.74 1.90
CA GLU A 118 -15.89 12.03 2.77
C GLU A 118 -16.88 11.19 1.97
N ALA A 119 -17.33 11.70 0.82
CA ALA A 119 -18.24 10.97 -0.05
C ALA A 119 -17.52 9.79 -0.69
N SER A 120 -16.28 9.97 -1.17
CA SER A 120 -15.45 8.89 -1.69
C SER A 120 -15.16 7.82 -0.62
N ARG A 121 -14.84 8.23 0.60
CA ARG A 121 -14.66 7.32 1.72
C ARG A 121 -15.90 6.44 1.98
N LYS A 122 -17.08 7.05 1.90
CA LYS A 122 -18.33 6.30 2.04
C LYS A 122 -18.50 5.28 0.91
N VAL A 123 -18.30 5.68 -0.34
CA VAL A 123 -18.40 4.79 -1.51
C VAL A 123 -17.42 3.63 -1.39
N PHE A 124 -16.15 3.90 -1.08
CA PHE A 124 -15.13 2.88 -0.87
C PHE A 124 -15.52 1.87 0.22
N LEU A 125 -15.85 2.35 1.41
CA LEU A 125 -16.18 1.47 2.56
C LEU A 125 -17.44 0.64 2.31
N ASP A 126 -18.43 1.19 1.59
CA ASP A 126 -19.66 0.47 1.23
C ASP A 126 -19.39 -0.61 0.16
N PHE A 127 -18.59 -0.30 -0.86
CA PHE A 127 -18.19 -1.27 -1.89
C PHE A 127 -17.44 -2.45 -1.31
N TRP A 128 -16.45 -2.19 -0.44
CA TRP A 128 -15.66 -3.23 0.22
C TRP A 128 -16.41 -3.90 1.38
N ARG A 129 -17.70 -3.54 1.60
CA ARG A 129 -18.58 -4.12 2.62
C ARG A 129 -18.01 -4.01 4.03
N GLU A 130 -17.37 -2.87 4.31
CA GLU A 130 -16.88 -2.60 5.67
C GLU A 130 -18.06 -2.64 6.65
N PRO A 131 -18.00 -3.40 7.75
CA PRO A 131 -19.10 -3.49 8.70
C PRO A 131 -19.53 -2.13 9.26
N ALA A 132 -20.82 -1.93 9.51
CA ALA A 132 -21.34 -0.65 10.01
C ALA A 132 -20.72 -0.22 11.35
N GLY A 133 -20.38 -1.18 12.22
CA GLY A 133 -19.74 -0.95 13.50
C GLY A 133 -18.21 -0.90 13.48
N SER A 134 -17.60 -0.99 12.31
CA SER A 134 -16.14 -1.01 12.19
C SER A 134 -15.52 0.32 12.63
N PRO A 135 -14.41 0.29 13.40
CA PRO A 135 -13.62 1.47 13.71
C PRO A 135 -13.11 2.20 12.47
N ARG A 136 -12.91 1.51 11.34
CA ARG A 136 -12.48 2.06 10.06
C ARG A 136 -13.47 3.11 9.53
N ARG A 137 -14.79 2.93 9.77
CA ARG A 137 -15.82 3.91 9.40
C ARG A 137 -15.80 5.20 10.22
N GLN A 138 -15.09 5.20 11.35
CA GLN A 138 -15.00 6.36 12.27
C GLN A 138 -13.68 7.12 12.14
N ARG A 139 -12.79 6.67 11.24
CA ARG A 139 -11.47 7.28 11.02
C ARG A 139 -11.56 8.41 9.98
N ASP A 140 -10.60 9.30 10.05
CA ASP A 140 -10.27 10.28 9.03
C ASP A 140 -9.44 9.59 7.93
N GLY A 141 -10.12 8.87 7.05
CA GLY A 141 -9.55 8.02 6.01
C GLY A 141 -10.01 6.57 6.10
N VAL A 142 -9.34 5.70 5.33
CA VAL A 142 -9.69 4.28 5.20
C VAL A 142 -8.58 3.33 5.66
N TYR A 143 -7.61 3.82 6.43
CA TYR A 143 -6.53 2.99 6.94
C TYR A 143 -7.02 1.89 7.89
N ALA A 144 -6.38 0.73 7.84
CA ALA A 144 -6.72 -0.43 8.64
C ALA A 144 -5.49 -1.28 8.97
N SER A 145 -5.59 -2.13 10.00
CA SER A 145 -4.59 -3.15 10.29
C SER A 145 -5.27 -4.43 10.74
N TYR A 146 -4.90 -5.55 10.13
CA TYR A 146 -5.44 -6.87 10.44
C TYR A 146 -4.32 -7.78 10.93
N LEU A 147 -4.56 -8.51 12.02
CA LEU A 147 -3.64 -9.52 12.54
C LEU A 147 -4.25 -10.91 12.34
N VAL A 148 -3.53 -11.79 11.66
CA VAL A 148 -4.01 -13.10 11.24
C VAL A 148 -3.00 -14.18 11.60
N GLY A 149 -3.48 -15.30 12.13
CA GLY A 149 -2.66 -16.45 12.48
C GLY A 149 -2.34 -16.54 13.97
N GLU A 150 -1.86 -17.71 14.38
CA GLU A 150 -1.47 -18.02 15.75
C GLU A 150 -0.05 -17.53 16.08
N PRO A 151 0.31 -17.34 17.35
CA PRO A 151 1.66 -17.01 17.76
C PRO A 151 2.71 -17.89 17.07
N GLY A 152 3.75 -17.25 16.52
CA GLY A 152 4.80 -17.91 15.73
C GLY A 152 4.49 -17.95 14.21
N ARG A 153 3.25 -17.60 13.79
CA ARG A 153 2.82 -17.57 12.39
C ARG A 153 1.88 -16.41 12.10
N ARG A 154 1.99 -15.31 12.84
CA ARG A 154 1.12 -14.13 12.66
C ARG A 154 1.62 -13.27 11.54
N VAL A 155 0.69 -12.96 10.63
CA VAL A 155 0.87 -11.92 9.63
C VAL A 155 0.04 -10.71 10.05
N GLN A 156 0.68 -9.57 10.17
CA GLN A 156 0.00 -8.29 10.31
C GLN A 156 -0.03 -7.61 8.95
N LEU A 157 -1.21 -7.30 8.44
CA LEU A 157 -1.42 -6.48 7.27
C LEU A 157 -1.71 -5.05 7.72
N ILE A 158 -0.88 -4.09 7.35
CA ILE A 158 -1.03 -2.66 7.66
C ILE A 158 -1.32 -1.93 6.35
N LEU A 159 -2.47 -1.30 6.27
CA LEU A 159 -2.99 -0.56 5.11
C LEU A 159 -3.05 0.93 5.47
N PRO A 160 -2.00 1.73 5.26
CA PRO A 160 -2.05 3.17 5.48
C PRO A 160 -2.90 3.86 4.40
N ASP A 161 -3.56 4.93 4.77
CA ASP A 161 -4.24 5.84 3.85
C ASP A 161 -3.27 6.98 3.49
N LEU A 162 -2.89 7.05 2.23
CA LEU A 162 -1.91 8.01 1.74
C LEU A 162 -2.55 9.21 1.02
N ARG A 163 -3.88 9.34 1.07
CA ARG A 163 -4.62 10.38 0.35
C ARG A 163 -5.34 11.35 1.28
N TYR A 164 -6.13 10.83 2.22
CA TYR A 164 -7.07 11.62 3.02
C TYR A 164 -6.43 12.79 3.79
N ASN A 165 -5.24 12.59 4.33
CA ASN A 165 -4.50 13.60 5.12
C ASN A 165 -3.21 14.08 4.44
N ARG A 166 -2.91 13.59 3.23
CA ARG A 166 -1.69 13.92 2.53
C ARG A 166 -1.65 15.39 2.11
N THR A 167 -0.62 16.09 2.50
CA THR A 167 -0.32 17.43 1.98
C THR A 167 -0.25 17.39 0.45
N PRO A 168 -0.78 18.39 -0.27
CA PRO A 168 -0.64 18.46 -1.72
C PRO A 168 0.82 18.32 -2.18
N LEU A 169 1.01 17.70 -3.32
CA LEU A 169 2.33 17.61 -3.96
C LEU A 169 2.79 19.01 -4.40
N THR A 170 4.09 19.18 -4.50
CA THR A 170 4.67 20.43 -4.96
C THR A 170 5.05 20.30 -6.43
N PRO A 171 4.33 20.98 -7.35
CA PRO A 171 4.64 20.93 -8.77
C PRO A 171 6.03 21.46 -9.09
N MET A 172 6.63 20.92 -10.16
CA MET A 172 7.87 21.45 -10.73
C MET A 172 7.59 22.81 -11.42
N GLU A 173 8.45 23.78 -11.20
CA GLU A 173 8.38 25.06 -11.93
C GLU A 173 9.01 24.93 -13.32
N LEU A 174 8.20 25.08 -14.35
CA LEU A 174 8.60 24.96 -15.76
C LEU A 174 8.55 26.30 -16.52
N ASN A 175 8.58 27.44 -15.80
CA ASN A 175 8.53 28.80 -16.39
C ASN A 175 7.33 29.00 -17.34
N GLY A 176 6.17 28.41 -16.99
CA GLY A 176 4.96 28.50 -17.78
C GLY A 176 4.86 27.49 -18.94
N ALA A 177 5.83 26.58 -19.09
CA ALA A 177 5.71 25.46 -20.02
C ALA A 177 4.78 24.39 -19.46
N ASP A 178 4.01 23.75 -20.36
CA ASP A 178 3.23 22.57 -20.06
C ASP A 178 4.15 21.37 -19.79
N TYR A 179 3.86 20.60 -18.70
CA TYR A 179 4.71 19.47 -18.31
C TYR A 179 4.74 18.40 -19.43
N ASP A 180 3.62 18.08 -20.05
CA ASP A 180 3.58 17.03 -21.06
C ASP A 180 4.40 17.40 -22.29
N ALA A 181 4.32 18.66 -22.72
CA ALA A 181 5.14 19.16 -23.82
C ALA A 181 6.64 19.12 -23.48
N TRP A 182 6.99 19.51 -22.27
CA TRP A 182 8.36 19.45 -21.76
C TRP A 182 8.88 18.01 -21.67
N ALA A 183 8.07 17.09 -21.12
CA ALA A 183 8.43 15.68 -20.97
C ALA A 183 8.62 15.01 -22.34
N ARG A 184 7.71 15.23 -23.29
CA ARG A 184 7.86 14.72 -24.67
C ARG A 184 9.14 15.23 -25.34
N ALA A 185 9.50 16.50 -25.16
CA ALA A 185 10.72 17.05 -25.71
C ALA A 185 11.98 16.38 -25.11
N ARG A 186 11.97 16.06 -23.81
CA ARG A 186 13.07 15.33 -23.15
C ARG A 186 13.21 13.89 -23.69
N VAL A 187 12.10 13.19 -23.81
CA VAL A 187 12.10 11.82 -24.37
C VAL A 187 12.62 11.83 -25.81
N ALA A 188 12.17 12.78 -26.63
CA ALA A 188 12.66 12.94 -28.00
C ALA A 188 14.17 13.25 -28.08
N ALA A 189 14.71 13.91 -27.05
CA ALA A 189 16.15 14.21 -26.92
C ALA A 189 16.97 13.09 -26.27
N GLY A 190 16.34 11.95 -25.93
CA GLY A 190 17.00 10.84 -25.22
C GLY A 190 17.39 11.16 -23.77
N LEU A 191 16.74 12.16 -23.16
CA LEU A 191 16.98 12.57 -21.78
C LEU A 191 16.02 11.89 -20.82
N PRO A 192 16.39 11.66 -19.54
CA PRO A 192 15.49 11.14 -18.52
C PRO A 192 14.24 12.03 -18.39
N GLN A 193 13.11 11.40 -18.17
CA GLN A 193 11.83 12.05 -17.89
C GLN A 193 11.52 11.92 -16.39
N PRO A 194 11.88 12.89 -15.55
CA PRO A 194 11.40 12.93 -14.17
C PRO A 194 9.90 13.25 -14.16
N GLY A 195 9.21 12.89 -13.08
CA GLY A 195 7.81 13.25 -12.87
C GLY A 195 7.61 14.76 -12.67
N PRO A 196 6.35 15.19 -12.59
CA PRO A 196 5.98 16.61 -12.58
C PRO A 196 6.19 17.31 -11.22
N TYR A 197 6.74 16.62 -10.23
CA TYR A 197 6.83 17.12 -8.87
C TYR A 197 8.27 17.32 -8.40
N VAL A 198 8.42 18.17 -7.40
CA VAL A 198 9.65 18.32 -6.61
C VAL A 198 9.42 17.77 -5.19
N ARG A 199 10.49 17.48 -4.46
CA ARG A 199 10.37 17.13 -3.03
C ARG A 199 9.67 18.27 -2.29
N ASN A 200 8.69 17.91 -1.45
CA ASN A 200 7.93 18.90 -0.70
C ASN A 200 8.87 19.66 0.26
N PRO A 201 9.01 20.99 0.11
CA PRO A 201 9.92 21.78 0.92
C PRO A 201 9.36 22.12 2.32
N ASP A 202 8.04 22.02 2.51
CA ASP A 202 7.40 22.36 3.78
C ASP A 202 7.78 21.34 4.87
N PRO A 203 8.41 21.78 5.98
CA PRO A 203 8.74 20.89 7.08
C PRO A 203 7.52 20.29 7.79
N LYS A 204 6.31 20.81 7.57
CA LYS A 204 5.05 20.31 8.11
C LYS A 204 4.29 19.41 7.15
N ALA A 205 4.79 19.25 5.92
CA ALA A 205 4.16 18.36 4.95
C ALA A 205 4.14 16.92 5.47
N THR A 206 3.04 16.23 5.23
CA THR A 206 2.83 14.88 5.74
C THR A 206 2.11 13.99 4.74
N MET A 207 2.45 12.70 4.74
CA MET A 207 1.72 11.65 4.01
C MET A 207 0.47 11.21 4.80
N LEU A 208 0.58 11.06 6.13
CA LEU A 208 -0.42 10.35 6.93
C LEU A 208 -1.28 11.27 7.80
N GLY A 209 -0.78 12.47 8.15
CA GLY A 209 -1.35 13.26 9.24
C GLY A 209 -1.07 12.66 10.63
N GLU A 210 -1.12 13.48 11.67
CA GLU A 210 -0.62 13.08 13.00
C GLU A 210 -1.47 11.97 13.67
N ARG A 211 -2.79 11.95 13.46
CA ARG A 211 -3.66 10.90 14.02
C ARG A 211 -3.31 9.52 13.46
N GLN A 212 -3.06 9.43 12.16
CA GLN A 212 -2.69 8.16 11.55
C GLN A 212 -1.25 7.76 11.92
N TRP A 213 -0.31 8.72 12.10
CA TRP A 213 1.02 8.44 12.64
C TRP A 213 0.97 7.83 14.04
N GLN A 214 0.12 8.36 14.92
CA GLN A 214 -0.07 7.80 16.26
C GLN A 214 -0.71 6.41 16.21
N TRP A 215 -1.66 6.19 15.31
CA TRP A 215 -2.25 4.88 15.06
C TRP A 215 -1.18 3.90 14.57
N LEU A 216 -0.37 4.26 13.56
CA LEU A 216 0.69 3.42 13.02
C LEU A 216 1.72 3.04 14.10
N ALA A 217 2.08 3.99 14.96
CA ALA A 217 2.98 3.73 16.08
C ALA A 217 2.46 2.64 17.01
N ARG A 218 1.15 2.62 17.29
CA ARG A 218 0.51 1.54 18.07
C ARG A 218 0.45 0.23 17.29
N GLN A 219 0.19 0.27 15.98
CA GLN A 219 0.14 -0.95 15.17
C GLN A 219 1.50 -1.66 15.10
N LEU A 220 2.59 -0.92 15.05
CA LEU A 220 3.93 -1.50 15.04
C LEU A 220 4.35 -2.14 16.39
N GLU A 221 3.60 -1.91 17.48
CA GLU A 221 3.76 -2.59 18.77
C GLU A 221 3.02 -3.93 18.84
N VAL A 222 2.07 -4.18 17.92
CA VAL A 222 1.33 -5.44 17.89
C VAL A 222 2.29 -6.60 17.59
N PRO A 223 2.32 -7.66 18.42
CA PRO A 223 3.21 -8.79 18.18
C PRO A 223 2.84 -9.53 16.88
N ALA A 224 3.76 -9.53 15.92
CA ALA A 224 3.61 -10.27 14.65
C ALA A 224 4.99 -10.74 14.16
N GLU A 225 5.02 -11.86 13.48
CA GLU A 225 6.22 -12.43 12.88
C GLU A 225 6.54 -11.77 11.52
N LEU A 226 5.52 -11.50 10.72
CA LEU A 226 5.60 -10.82 9.43
C LEU A 226 4.64 -9.63 9.42
N ARG A 227 5.10 -8.48 8.92
CA ARG A 227 4.29 -7.28 8.71
C ARG A 227 4.32 -6.90 7.24
N LEU A 228 3.18 -7.01 6.57
CA LEU A 228 2.98 -6.53 5.22
C LEU A 228 2.46 -5.09 5.30
N PHE A 229 3.30 -4.14 4.97
CA PHE A 229 2.93 -2.73 4.92
C PHE A 229 2.49 -2.41 3.49
N ALA A 230 1.19 -2.36 3.27
CA ALA A 230 0.55 -2.24 1.96
C ALA A 230 0.32 -0.76 1.62
N SER A 231 1.33 -0.16 1.03
CA SER A 231 1.36 1.24 0.57
C SER A 231 0.74 1.37 -0.81
N SER A 232 -0.05 2.39 -1.07
CA SER A 232 -0.55 2.63 -2.42
C SER A 232 0.54 3.15 -3.36
N VAL A 233 1.49 3.94 -2.87
CA VAL A 233 2.66 4.42 -3.64
C VAL A 233 3.96 3.81 -3.14
N GLN A 234 5.04 3.86 -3.95
CA GLN A 234 6.34 3.29 -3.63
C GLN A 234 6.96 3.87 -2.35
N VAL A 235 7.49 2.99 -1.48
CA VAL A 235 8.09 3.37 -0.19
C VAL A 235 9.59 3.57 -0.29
N LEU A 236 10.30 2.67 -0.96
CA LEU A 236 11.77 2.65 -1.00
C LEU A 236 12.36 3.20 -2.31
N ALA A 237 11.56 3.44 -3.34
CA ALA A 237 12.04 4.15 -4.51
C ALA A 237 12.66 5.50 -4.09
N ASP A 238 13.82 5.85 -4.66
CA ASP A 238 14.36 7.19 -4.45
C ASP A 238 13.52 8.22 -5.23
N PHE A 239 13.85 9.48 -5.04
CA PHE A 239 13.03 10.55 -5.60
C PHE A 239 13.11 10.55 -7.14
N THR A 240 11.97 10.33 -7.80
CA THR A 240 11.83 10.29 -9.25
C THR A 240 11.07 11.49 -9.84
N GLY A 241 10.42 12.28 -8.98
CA GLY A 241 9.49 13.34 -9.40
C GLY A 241 8.06 12.84 -9.65
N TRP A 242 7.82 11.53 -9.67
CA TRP A 242 6.49 10.92 -9.61
C TRP A 242 6.06 10.75 -8.15
N GLU A 243 4.83 10.32 -7.91
CA GLU A 243 4.35 10.07 -6.57
C GLU A 243 5.14 8.94 -5.89
N ALA A 244 5.61 9.20 -4.69
CA ALA A 244 6.29 8.23 -3.83
C ALA A 244 6.44 8.81 -2.42
N TRP A 245 6.78 7.99 -1.43
CA TRP A 245 7.16 8.49 -0.11
C TRP A 245 8.35 9.46 -0.17
N ALA A 246 9.20 9.32 -1.16
CA ALA A 246 10.35 10.20 -1.37
C ALA A 246 9.99 11.68 -1.65
N ASN A 247 8.76 11.98 -2.08
CA ASN A 247 8.25 13.35 -2.18
C ASN A 247 8.16 14.02 -0.81
N PHE A 248 7.95 13.22 0.25
CA PHE A 248 7.85 13.62 1.66
C PHE A 248 9.00 13.00 2.46
N ALA A 249 10.23 13.36 2.13
CA ALA A 249 11.43 12.72 2.66
C ALA A 249 11.50 12.67 4.21
N ARG A 250 10.89 13.65 4.90
CA ARG A 250 10.80 13.66 6.38
C ARG A 250 9.85 12.60 6.91
N ASP A 251 8.73 12.39 6.25
CA ASP A 251 7.76 11.36 6.64
C ASP A 251 8.30 9.96 6.29
N GLN A 252 8.99 9.80 5.16
CA GLN A 252 9.70 8.57 4.83
C GLN A 252 10.74 8.22 5.91
N GLN A 253 11.58 9.18 6.30
CA GLN A 253 12.54 8.97 7.39
C GLN A 253 11.86 8.70 8.74
N ARG A 254 10.74 9.40 9.03
CA ARG A 254 9.91 9.16 10.22
C ARG A 254 9.40 7.73 10.27
N LEU A 255 9.01 7.15 9.14
CA LEU A 255 8.58 5.74 9.04
C LEU A 255 9.73 4.80 9.41
N PHE A 256 10.92 4.98 8.83
CA PHE A 256 12.08 4.13 9.13
C PHE A 256 12.52 4.25 10.60
N ASP A 257 12.51 5.46 11.14
CA ASP A 257 12.80 5.72 12.55
C ASP A 257 11.74 5.12 13.47
N LEU A 258 10.48 5.11 13.05
CA LEU A 258 9.40 4.50 13.81
C LEU A 258 9.57 2.98 13.86
N ILE A 259 9.87 2.33 12.74
CA ILE A 259 10.17 0.89 12.67
C ILE A 259 11.35 0.55 13.62
N ARG A 260 12.41 1.38 13.59
CA ARG A 260 13.58 1.22 14.46
C ARG A 260 13.20 1.39 15.95
N ARG A 261 12.54 2.50 16.31
CA ARG A 261 12.16 2.80 17.72
C ARG A 261 11.21 1.77 18.32
N LYS A 262 10.28 1.25 17.50
CA LYS A 262 9.32 0.21 17.93
C LYS A 262 9.90 -1.20 17.85
N ARG A 263 11.13 -1.34 17.34
CA ARG A 263 11.79 -2.64 17.13
C ARG A 263 10.88 -3.59 16.32
N ALA A 264 10.14 -3.03 15.37
CA ALA A 264 9.17 -3.77 14.57
C ALA A 264 9.92 -4.66 13.57
N SER A 265 9.97 -5.95 13.86
CA SER A 265 10.59 -6.96 12.99
C SER A 265 9.65 -7.42 11.88
N GLY A 266 10.21 -7.98 10.81
CA GLY A 266 9.43 -8.64 9.76
C GLY A 266 8.66 -7.66 8.85
N VAL A 267 9.08 -6.40 8.71
CA VAL A 267 8.42 -5.44 7.81
C VAL A 267 8.87 -5.69 6.38
N LEU A 268 7.90 -5.92 5.52
CA LEU A 268 8.00 -5.98 4.06
C LEU A 268 7.01 -4.98 3.48
N PHE A 269 7.47 -4.06 2.65
CA PHE A 269 6.60 -3.13 1.93
C PHE A 269 6.07 -3.78 0.67
N LEU A 270 4.80 -3.53 0.39
CA LEU A 270 4.11 -3.82 -0.87
C LEU A 270 3.62 -2.49 -1.39
N SER A 271 3.84 -2.20 -2.68
CA SER A 271 3.49 -0.89 -3.23
C SER A 271 2.88 -0.96 -4.64
N GLY A 272 2.24 0.15 -5.04
CA GLY A 272 1.49 0.33 -6.28
C GLY A 272 1.83 1.60 -7.04
N ASP A 273 0.87 2.19 -7.74
CA ASP A 273 0.82 3.48 -8.43
C ASP A 273 1.55 3.54 -9.80
N ILE A 274 2.76 3.07 -9.90
CA ILE A 274 3.73 3.39 -10.96
C ILE A 274 3.53 2.62 -12.29
N HIS A 275 2.51 1.76 -12.43
CA HIS A 275 2.14 1.00 -13.63
C HIS A 275 3.20 0.01 -14.15
N TYR A 276 4.08 -0.46 -13.29
CA TYR A 276 5.01 -1.59 -13.53
C TYR A 276 5.33 -2.29 -12.21
N ALA A 277 6.10 -3.37 -12.29
CA ALA A 277 6.59 -4.05 -11.10
C ALA A 277 8.11 -3.99 -11.00
N GLU A 278 8.61 -3.82 -9.78
CA GLU A 278 10.04 -3.88 -9.44
C GLU A 278 10.24 -4.26 -7.97
N LEU A 279 11.46 -4.64 -7.61
CA LEU A 279 11.88 -4.80 -6.23
C LEU A 279 12.89 -3.72 -5.88
N SER A 280 12.64 -2.98 -4.82
CA SER A 280 13.60 -2.05 -4.21
C SER A 280 14.13 -2.59 -2.89
N LYS A 281 15.39 -2.29 -2.58
CA LYS A 281 16.05 -2.71 -1.33
C LYS A 281 16.83 -1.54 -0.73
N LEU A 282 16.74 -1.39 0.59
CA LEU A 282 17.48 -0.40 1.35
C LEU A 282 18.19 -1.07 2.53
N ASP A 283 19.53 -0.98 2.57
CA ASP A 283 20.38 -1.58 3.61
C ASP A 283 21.03 -0.55 4.54
N VAL A 284 20.95 0.74 4.19
CA VAL A 284 21.68 1.82 4.88
C VAL A 284 20.73 2.66 5.71
N ASN A 285 21.10 2.98 6.93
CA ASN A 285 20.32 3.80 7.88
C ASN A 285 18.95 3.22 8.24
N VAL A 286 18.80 1.91 8.13
CA VAL A 286 17.58 1.16 8.48
C VAL A 286 17.91 0.11 9.57
N PRO A 287 16.91 -0.41 10.32
CA PRO A 287 17.17 -1.35 11.41
C PRO A 287 17.63 -2.74 10.93
N TYR A 288 17.28 -3.13 9.75
CA TYR A 288 17.63 -4.34 9.01
C TYR A 288 17.32 -4.08 7.52
N PRO A 289 17.74 -4.92 6.57
CA PRO A 289 17.41 -4.73 5.15
C PRO A 289 15.91 -4.59 4.94
N LEU A 290 15.47 -3.45 4.45
CA LEU A 290 14.08 -3.19 4.07
C LEU A 290 13.90 -3.52 2.59
N TRP A 291 12.75 -4.10 2.26
CA TRP A 291 12.37 -4.50 0.92
C TRP A 291 11.01 -3.91 0.57
N ASP A 292 10.86 -3.45 -0.67
CA ASP A 292 9.63 -2.92 -1.23
C ASP A 292 9.35 -3.60 -2.56
N LEU A 293 8.35 -4.48 -2.58
CA LEU A 293 7.90 -5.14 -3.79
C LEU A 293 6.74 -4.36 -4.38
N THR A 294 7.00 -3.68 -5.47
CA THR A 294 6.01 -2.96 -6.26
C THR A 294 5.33 -3.90 -7.25
N SER A 295 4.00 -3.87 -7.32
CA SER A 295 3.22 -4.51 -8.37
C SER A 295 2.00 -3.65 -8.68
N SER A 296 2.05 -2.95 -9.78
CA SER A 296 1.15 -1.87 -10.15
C SER A 296 0.64 -2.01 -11.58
N GLY A 297 0.45 -3.23 -12.02
CA GLY A 297 0.13 -3.54 -13.40
C GLY A 297 -1.04 -4.50 -13.56
N LEU A 298 -2.13 -4.40 -12.76
CA LEU A 298 -3.27 -5.30 -12.98
C LEU A 298 -3.88 -5.14 -14.38
N THR A 299 -3.94 -3.88 -14.87
CA THR A 299 -4.35 -3.55 -16.25
C THR A 299 -3.53 -2.43 -16.87
N GLU A 300 -2.84 -1.63 -16.06
CA GLU A 300 -2.06 -0.50 -16.52
C GLU A 300 -0.61 -0.91 -16.79
N GLU A 301 -0.02 -0.35 -17.85
CA GLU A 301 1.36 -0.66 -18.25
C GLU A 301 2.13 0.63 -18.50
N TRP A 302 3.29 0.77 -17.85
CA TRP A 302 4.22 1.85 -18.12
C TRP A 302 5.59 1.28 -18.50
N ARG A 303 5.99 1.50 -19.78
CA ARG A 303 7.18 0.85 -20.37
C ARG A 303 8.44 1.70 -20.31
N VAL A 304 8.38 2.85 -19.65
CA VAL A 304 9.54 3.74 -19.45
C VAL A 304 9.79 3.88 -17.95
N PRO A 305 10.47 2.91 -17.32
CA PRO A 305 10.67 2.92 -15.88
C PRO A 305 11.49 4.13 -15.46
N THR A 306 11.09 4.74 -14.35
CA THR A 306 11.83 5.86 -13.75
C THR A 306 13.16 5.38 -13.17
N PRO A 307 14.20 6.24 -13.14
CA PRO A 307 15.42 5.93 -12.41
C PRO A 307 15.13 5.66 -10.93
N ASN A 308 15.73 4.59 -10.38
CA ASN A 308 15.59 4.23 -8.98
C ASN A 308 16.91 3.57 -8.52
N SER A 309 17.69 4.27 -7.70
CA SER A 309 19.00 3.78 -7.22
C SER A 309 18.88 2.63 -6.21
N ASN A 310 17.70 2.47 -5.60
CA ASN A 310 17.40 1.36 -4.68
C ASN A 310 16.83 0.14 -5.41
N ARG A 311 16.64 0.19 -6.73
CA ARG A 311 16.14 -0.95 -7.51
C ARG A 311 17.11 -2.12 -7.44
N ALA A 312 16.58 -3.28 -7.03
CA ALA A 312 17.33 -4.53 -6.88
C ALA A 312 16.90 -5.61 -7.90
N SER A 313 16.07 -5.27 -8.87
CA SER A 313 15.53 -6.16 -9.88
C SER A 313 15.52 -5.56 -11.28
N GLU A 314 15.18 -6.36 -12.27
CA GLU A 314 14.63 -5.87 -13.54
C GLU A 314 13.22 -5.30 -13.31
N VAL A 315 12.67 -4.60 -14.31
CA VAL A 315 11.30 -4.08 -14.30
C VAL A 315 10.41 -4.99 -15.14
N VAL A 316 9.23 -5.32 -14.63
CA VAL A 316 8.17 -6.01 -15.36
C VAL A 316 7.09 -5.00 -15.70
N ALA A 317 7.00 -4.60 -16.96
CA ALA A 317 6.04 -3.61 -17.45
C ALA A 317 4.73 -4.23 -17.99
N ASP A 318 4.73 -5.53 -18.28
CA ASP A 318 3.54 -6.24 -18.73
C ASP A 318 2.53 -6.41 -17.57
N ALA A 319 1.27 -6.68 -17.90
CA ALA A 319 0.22 -6.90 -16.88
C ALA A 319 0.65 -7.97 -15.86
N ASN A 320 0.56 -7.63 -14.56
CA ASN A 320 1.17 -8.41 -13.50
C ASN A 320 0.45 -8.29 -12.15
N PHE A 321 0.78 -9.21 -11.25
CA PHE A 321 0.48 -9.12 -9.82
C PHE A 321 1.65 -9.63 -8.98
N GLY A 322 1.76 -9.13 -7.76
CA GLY A 322 2.77 -9.54 -6.81
C GLY A 322 2.32 -10.70 -5.92
N PHE A 323 3.28 -11.44 -5.36
CA PHE A 323 3.00 -12.47 -4.37
C PHE A 323 3.99 -12.47 -3.20
N VAL A 324 3.51 -12.95 -2.06
CA VAL A 324 4.29 -13.29 -0.88
C VAL A 324 3.85 -14.66 -0.38
N ASP A 325 4.71 -15.67 -0.58
CA ASP A 325 4.49 -17.02 -0.06
C ASP A 325 5.34 -17.22 1.20
N VAL A 326 4.74 -17.72 2.28
CA VAL A 326 5.41 -17.90 3.57
C VAL A 326 5.54 -19.39 3.89
N ASN A 327 6.76 -19.87 3.93
CA ASN A 327 7.08 -21.23 4.37
C ASN A 327 7.39 -21.22 5.87
N TRP A 328 6.35 -21.38 6.69
CA TRP A 328 6.44 -21.32 8.14
C TRP A 328 7.23 -22.52 8.72
N ARG A 329 8.38 -22.25 9.29
CA ARG A 329 9.28 -23.26 9.92
C ARG A 329 9.98 -22.71 11.17
N GLY A 330 9.27 -21.93 11.98
CA GLY A 330 9.87 -21.23 13.15
C GLY A 330 11.00 -20.30 12.72
N ASP A 331 12.18 -20.43 13.33
CA ASP A 331 13.34 -19.59 12.97
C ASP A 331 13.87 -19.81 11.54
N ALA A 332 13.55 -20.95 10.92
CA ALA A 332 13.90 -21.24 9.54
C ALA A 332 12.82 -20.80 8.53
N THR A 333 11.84 -20.00 8.96
CA THR A 333 10.80 -19.44 8.07
C THR A 333 11.43 -18.62 6.95
N ARG A 334 10.96 -18.86 5.73
CA ARG A 334 11.37 -18.14 4.52
C ARG A 334 10.16 -17.51 3.84
N LEU A 335 10.38 -16.37 3.25
CA LEU A 335 9.46 -15.70 2.34
C LEU A 335 9.93 -15.95 0.91
N ALA A 336 9.07 -16.44 0.04
CA ALA A 336 9.27 -16.32 -1.40
C ALA A 336 8.40 -15.15 -1.88
N ILE A 337 9.02 -14.12 -2.43
CA ILE A 337 8.32 -12.95 -2.96
C ILE A 337 8.60 -12.81 -4.45
N GLY A 338 7.68 -12.26 -5.20
CA GLY A 338 7.92 -12.08 -6.64
C GLY A 338 6.73 -11.56 -7.42
N ILE A 339 6.87 -11.57 -8.72
CA ILE A 339 5.89 -11.07 -9.68
C ILE A 339 5.51 -12.17 -10.65
N VAL A 340 4.22 -12.25 -10.92
CA VAL A 340 3.61 -13.17 -11.90
C VAL A 340 2.89 -12.32 -12.95
N ASP A 341 3.06 -12.64 -14.23
CA ASP A 341 2.35 -11.97 -15.30
C ASP A 341 0.92 -12.49 -15.51
N ALA A 342 0.17 -11.86 -16.39
CA ALA A 342 -1.21 -12.25 -16.71
C ALA A 342 -1.30 -13.66 -17.34
N GLY A 343 -0.21 -14.19 -17.89
CA GLY A 343 -0.12 -15.56 -18.40
C GLY A 343 0.12 -16.61 -17.31
N GLY A 344 0.41 -16.18 -16.08
CA GLY A 344 0.72 -17.05 -14.95
C GLY A 344 2.19 -17.45 -14.85
N GLU A 345 3.07 -16.83 -15.63
CA GLU A 345 4.51 -17.04 -15.56
C GLU A 345 5.13 -16.19 -14.44
N THR A 346 5.99 -16.81 -13.63
CA THR A 346 6.76 -16.08 -12.62
C THR A 346 7.91 -15.35 -13.30
N ARG A 347 7.80 -14.04 -13.40
CA ARG A 347 8.77 -13.17 -14.09
C ARG A 347 10.00 -12.88 -13.24
N MET A 348 9.83 -12.81 -11.93
CA MET A 348 10.91 -12.65 -10.98
C MET A 348 10.50 -13.17 -9.59
N SER A 349 11.48 -13.70 -8.83
CA SER A 349 11.27 -14.12 -7.45
C SER A 349 12.55 -14.06 -6.63
N TRP A 350 12.39 -13.85 -5.31
CA TRP A 350 13.45 -13.87 -4.32
C TRP A 350 13.04 -14.66 -3.08
N GLU A 351 14.02 -15.29 -2.47
CA GLU A 351 13.86 -15.90 -1.14
C GLU A 351 14.50 -15.02 -0.07
N ILE A 352 13.71 -14.63 0.92
CA ILE A 352 14.15 -13.82 2.06
C ILE A 352 13.98 -14.65 3.34
N PRO A 353 15.04 -14.95 4.09
CA PRO A 353 14.90 -15.52 5.43
C PRO A 353 14.17 -14.53 6.33
N LEU A 354 13.06 -14.92 6.96
CA LEU A 354 12.33 -14.03 7.86
C LEU A 354 13.20 -13.54 9.02
N ALA A 355 14.16 -14.36 9.44
CA ALA A 355 15.14 -13.99 10.45
C ALA A 355 16.04 -12.80 10.06
N SER A 356 16.26 -12.55 8.75
CA SER A 356 17.02 -11.38 8.29
C SER A 356 16.27 -10.05 8.42
N LEU A 357 14.97 -10.11 8.70
CA LEU A 357 14.10 -8.95 8.93
C LEU A 357 13.87 -8.69 10.43
N ARG A 358 14.76 -9.14 11.29
CA ARG A 358 14.67 -8.92 12.74
C ARG A 358 15.38 -7.63 13.13
N ALA A 359 14.67 -6.79 13.88
CA ALA A 359 15.29 -5.63 14.53
C ALA A 359 16.37 -6.09 15.51
N PRO A 360 17.50 -5.38 15.59
CA PRO A 360 18.56 -5.69 16.57
C PRO A 360 18.01 -5.71 18.01
N ALA A 361 18.64 -6.55 18.85
CA ALA A 361 18.24 -6.74 20.25
C ALA A 361 18.39 -5.47 21.10
#